data_b4b4918f627d98349f41e3c5a74e5619
#
_entry.id   b4b4918f627d98349f41e3c5a74e5619
#
_cell.length_a   1.000
_cell.length_b   1.000
_cell.length_c   1.000
_cell.angle_alpha   90.00
_cell.angle_beta   90.00
_cell.angle_gamma   90.00
#
_symmetry.space_group_name_H-M   'P 1'
#
loop_
_entity.id
_entity.type
_entity.pdbx_description
1 polymer ?
#
loop_
_entity_poly.entity_id
_entity_poly.type
_entity_poly.pdbx_seq_one_letter_code
_entity_poly.pdbx_strand_id
1 'polypeptide(L)'
;MKNRNLLLLAIAFLLGLSSANEITPELLTAFKADREGESYKVYALQLPEAIDFAGEITPLDAPDIKERLDKELLVNTYWQSNMMLLLKRANKYFPLIEKILKEEGVPSDFKYLAVIESALQNVRSPKGAKGFWQLMPDTAKEYGLEVNSNVDERYHIEKSTKVAAEYLK
;
A
#
# COMPACT_ATOMS: atom_id res chain seq x y z
N MET A 1 -0.78 8.11 16.86
CA MET A 1 0.64 7.98 16.49
C MET A 1 1.11 6.57 16.13
N LYS A 2 0.25 5.53 16.26
CA LYS A 2 0.65 4.12 16.00
C LYS A 2 0.67 3.72 14.50
N ASN A 3 -0.02 4.45 13.61
CA ASN A 3 -0.21 4.05 12.21
C ASN A 3 0.82 4.63 11.22
N ARG A 4 1.60 5.64 11.61
CA ARG A 4 2.63 6.24 10.73
C ARG A 4 3.81 5.33 10.44
N ASN A 5 4.06 4.35 11.31
CA ASN A 5 5.21 3.45 11.15
C ASN A 5 4.90 2.23 10.25
N LEU A 6 3.62 1.88 10.07
CA LEU A 6 3.20 0.88 9.07
C LEU A 6 3.40 1.41 7.63
N LEU A 7 3.32 2.72 7.49
CA LEU A 7 3.36 3.46 6.22
C LEU A 7 4.65 3.19 5.44
N LEU A 8 5.78 3.41 6.07
CA LEU A 8 7.08 3.35 5.39
C LEU A 8 7.46 1.95 4.88
N LEU A 9 6.82 0.93 5.35
CA LEU A 9 7.32 -0.44 5.27
C LEU A 9 6.51 -1.37 4.38
N ALA A 10 5.21 -1.19 4.26
CA ALA A 10 4.44 -1.75 3.14
C ALA A 10 4.93 -1.14 1.81
N ILE A 11 5.34 0.12 1.85
CA ILE A 11 5.99 0.83 0.75
C ILE A 11 7.28 0.15 0.34
N ALA A 12 8.17 -0.18 1.27
CA ALA A 12 9.46 -0.78 0.98
C ALA A 12 9.36 -2.16 0.29
N PHE A 13 8.42 -2.97 0.70
CA PHE A 13 8.20 -4.29 0.09
C PHE A 13 7.63 -4.18 -1.34
N LEU A 14 6.77 -3.20 -1.58
CA LEU A 14 6.16 -2.95 -2.90
C LEU A 14 7.07 -2.15 -3.84
N LEU A 15 8.00 -1.34 -3.32
CA LEU A 15 8.98 -0.58 -4.12
C LEU A 15 10.07 -1.48 -4.74
N GLY A 16 10.40 -2.62 -4.12
CA GLY A 16 11.22 -3.64 -4.78
C GLY A 16 10.59 -4.20 -6.06
N LEU A 17 9.29 -3.96 -6.29
CA LEU A 17 8.54 -4.33 -7.47
C LEU A 17 8.36 -3.16 -8.46
N SER A 18 8.79 -1.95 -8.11
CA SER A 18 8.57 -0.71 -8.90
C SER A 18 9.32 -0.71 -10.25
N SER A 19 10.36 -1.51 -10.41
CA SER A 19 11.06 -1.65 -11.69
C SER A 19 10.53 -2.78 -12.59
N ALA A 20 9.57 -3.57 -12.12
CA ALA A 20 8.97 -4.66 -12.87
C ALA A 20 7.49 -4.36 -13.13
N ASN A 21 7.18 -3.97 -14.36
CA ASN A 21 5.81 -3.71 -14.83
C ASN A 21 4.91 -4.96 -14.87
N GLU A 22 5.37 -6.10 -14.35
CA GLU A 22 4.63 -7.35 -14.29
C GLU A 22 5.02 -8.14 -13.04
N ILE A 23 4.03 -8.71 -12.37
CA ILE A 23 4.29 -9.80 -11.40
C ILE A 23 4.89 -10.94 -12.21
N THR A 24 6.21 -11.10 -12.12
CA THR A 24 6.88 -12.12 -12.92
C THR A 24 6.42 -13.51 -12.52
N PRO A 25 6.40 -14.48 -13.47
CA PRO A 25 6.14 -15.89 -13.16
C PRO A 25 7.03 -16.46 -12.06
N GLU A 26 8.25 -15.93 -11.91
CA GLU A 26 9.17 -16.31 -10.83
C GLU A 26 8.65 -15.86 -9.46
N LEU A 27 8.09 -14.65 -9.36
CA LEU A 27 7.48 -14.18 -8.10
C LEU A 27 6.27 -15.05 -7.71
N LEU A 28 5.43 -15.38 -8.69
CA LEU A 28 4.31 -16.31 -8.51
C LEU A 28 4.80 -17.73 -8.17
N THR A 29 5.94 -18.13 -8.69
CA THR A 29 6.53 -19.45 -8.40
C THR A 29 7.17 -19.48 -7.01
N ALA A 30 7.79 -18.39 -6.57
CA ALA A 30 8.29 -18.24 -5.20
C ALA A 30 7.15 -18.28 -4.16
N PHE A 31 5.93 -17.87 -4.55
CA PHE A 31 4.73 -17.99 -3.72
C PHE A 31 3.96 -19.31 -3.91
N LYS A 32 4.31 -20.14 -4.89
CA LYS A 32 3.87 -21.52 -4.95
C LYS A 32 4.72 -22.29 -3.94
N ALA A 33 4.36 -22.15 -2.66
CA ALA A 33 4.93 -22.95 -1.60
C ALA A 33 4.94 -24.40 -2.05
N ASP A 34 6.10 -25.00 -1.92
CA ASP A 34 6.33 -26.40 -2.11
C ASP A 34 5.30 -27.19 -1.29
N ARG A 35 4.31 -27.78 -1.96
CA ARG A 35 3.22 -28.53 -1.32
C ARG A 35 3.64 -29.96 -0.99
N GLU A 36 4.86 -30.33 -1.30
CA GLU A 36 5.39 -31.66 -1.07
C GLU A 36 6.27 -31.69 0.18
N GLY A 37 5.65 -31.60 1.36
CA GLY A 37 6.23 -32.17 2.59
C GLY A 37 7.49 -31.53 3.19
N GLU A 38 8.03 -30.44 2.64
CA GLU A 38 9.14 -29.75 3.26
C GLU A 38 8.66 -28.84 4.40
N SER A 39 9.32 -28.93 5.54
CA SER A 39 9.05 -28.08 6.70
C SER A 39 9.20 -26.61 6.31
N TYR A 40 8.18 -25.79 6.62
CA TYR A 40 8.21 -24.35 6.44
C TYR A 40 9.46 -23.75 7.12
N LYS A 41 10.37 -23.19 6.33
CA LYS A 41 11.62 -22.61 6.84
C LYS A 41 11.48 -21.09 6.89
N VAL A 42 11.89 -20.50 7.99
CA VAL A 42 11.97 -19.04 8.15
C VAL A 42 13.43 -18.62 8.07
N TYR A 43 13.72 -17.67 7.20
CA TYR A 43 15.06 -17.14 6.98
C TYR A 43 15.08 -15.63 7.30
N ALA A 44 16.22 -15.14 7.77
CA ALA A 44 16.47 -13.70 7.78
C ALA A 44 16.48 -13.16 6.35
N LEU A 45 15.81 -12.04 6.15
CA LEU A 45 15.74 -11.42 4.82
C LEU A 45 16.96 -10.53 4.58
N GLN A 46 17.41 -10.46 3.33
CA GLN A 46 18.39 -9.46 2.94
C GLN A 46 17.67 -8.13 2.76
N LEU A 47 18.20 -7.11 3.43
CA LEU A 47 17.68 -5.75 3.28
C LEU A 47 18.15 -5.14 1.97
N PRO A 48 17.33 -4.35 1.28
CA PRO A 48 17.77 -3.59 0.12
C PRO A 48 18.83 -2.55 0.52
N GLU A 49 19.73 -2.24 -0.41
CA GLU A 49 20.76 -1.21 -0.20
C GLU A 49 20.18 0.21 -0.18
N ALA A 50 19.12 0.44 -0.96
CA ALA A 50 18.42 1.70 -1.02
C ALA A 50 16.93 1.50 -1.27
N ILE A 51 16.13 2.42 -0.75
CA ILE A 51 14.69 2.52 -1.04
C ILE A 51 14.40 3.97 -1.39
N ASP A 52 13.77 4.17 -2.55
CA ASP A 52 13.23 5.45 -2.97
C ASP A 52 11.70 5.45 -2.79
N PHE A 53 11.17 6.59 -2.35
CA PHE A 53 9.73 6.85 -2.33
C PHE A 53 9.45 8.24 -2.87
N ALA A 54 8.82 8.31 -4.02
CA ALA A 54 8.46 9.56 -4.70
C ALA A 54 9.67 10.49 -4.96
N GLY A 55 10.86 9.92 -5.20
CA GLY A 55 12.11 10.64 -5.42
C GLY A 55 12.92 10.93 -4.14
N GLU A 56 12.45 10.49 -2.98
CA GLU A 56 13.13 10.66 -1.69
C GLU A 56 13.78 9.35 -1.24
N ILE A 57 15.09 9.37 -1.05
CA ILE A 57 15.84 8.19 -0.58
C ILE A 57 15.64 7.99 0.91
N THR A 58 15.25 6.76 1.29
CA THR A 58 15.13 6.38 2.70
C THR A 58 16.52 6.26 3.34
N PRO A 59 16.79 6.91 4.49
CA PRO A 59 18.10 6.89 5.15
C PRO A 59 18.32 5.56 5.89
N LEU A 60 18.65 4.50 5.15
CA LEU A 60 18.86 3.14 5.68
C LEU A 60 20.17 2.98 6.46
N ASP A 61 21.03 3.98 6.44
CA ASP A 61 22.22 4.09 7.29
C ASP A 61 21.87 4.35 8.77
N ALA A 62 20.70 4.91 9.06
CA ALA A 62 20.20 5.09 10.41
C ALA A 62 19.75 3.74 11.02
N PRO A 63 20.37 3.30 12.17
CA PRO A 63 20.11 1.98 12.74
C PRO A 63 18.64 1.71 13.07
N ASP A 64 17.92 2.72 13.59
CA ASP A 64 16.51 2.61 13.96
C ASP A 64 15.60 2.47 12.72
N ILE A 65 15.94 3.09 11.60
CA ILE A 65 15.22 2.95 10.34
C ILE A 65 15.45 1.57 9.74
N LYS A 66 16.72 1.12 9.76
CA LYS A 66 17.10 -0.20 9.29
C LYS A 66 16.40 -1.31 10.08
N GLU A 67 16.36 -1.22 11.40
CA GLU A 67 15.66 -2.18 12.28
C GLU A 67 14.15 -2.22 11.99
N ARG A 68 13.53 -1.07 11.79
CA ARG A 68 12.11 -0.99 11.43
C ARG A 68 11.82 -1.64 10.07
N LEU A 69 12.69 -1.39 9.09
CA LEU A 69 12.56 -2.00 7.77
C LEU A 69 12.67 -3.52 7.86
N ASP A 70 13.70 -4.03 8.55
CA ASP A 70 13.91 -5.48 8.74
C ASP A 70 12.67 -6.14 9.37
N LYS A 71 12.18 -5.57 10.45
CA LYS A 71 10.97 -6.05 11.13
C LYS A 71 9.77 -6.15 10.18
N GLU A 72 9.51 -5.11 9.41
CA GLU A 72 8.34 -5.08 8.55
C GLU A 72 8.49 -6.01 7.34
N LEU A 73 9.68 -6.09 6.77
CA LEU A 73 9.95 -7.07 5.72
C LEU A 73 9.72 -8.49 6.24
N LEU A 74 10.25 -8.81 7.42
CA LEU A 74 10.05 -10.11 8.04
C LEU A 74 8.57 -10.42 8.28
N VAL A 75 7.84 -9.50 8.93
CA VAL A 75 6.42 -9.69 9.25
C VAL A 75 5.60 -9.87 7.97
N ASN A 76 5.78 -9.01 6.97
CA ASN A 76 4.96 -9.05 5.76
C ASN A 76 5.32 -10.23 4.86
N THR A 77 6.58 -10.66 4.81
CA THR A 77 7.00 -11.84 4.03
C THR A 77 6.37 -13.11 4.59
N TYR A 78 6.34 -13.26 5.90
CA TYR A 78 5.82 -14.48 6.52
C TYR A 78 4.33 -14.44 6.87
N TRP A 79 3.66 -13.31 6.70
CA TRP A 79 2.20 -13.21 6.74
C TRP A 79 1.58 -13.48 5.36
N GLN A 80 1.86 -14.65 4.84
CA GLN A 80 1.64 -15.04 3.44
C GLN A 80 0.20 -14.85 2.95
N SER A 81 -0.80 -15.29 3.72
CA SER A 81 -2.19 -15.19 3.29
C SER A 81 -2.65 -13.74 3.11
N ASN A 82 -2.24 -12.85 4.01
CA ASN A 82 -2.54 -11.42 3.91
C ASN A 82 -1.81 -10.79 2.73
N MET A 83 -0.53 -11.11 2.55
CA MET A 83 0.27 -10.59 1.44
C MET A 83 -0.30 -11.05 0.09
N MET A 84 -0.69 -12.32 -0.06
CA MET A 84 -1.31 -12.83 -1.28
C MET A 84 -2.63 -12.11 -1.62
N LEU A 85 -3.46 -11.82 -0.61
CA LEU A 85 -4.69 -11.05 -0.80
C LEU A 85 -4.38 -9.60 -1.21
N LEU A 86 -3.37 -9.00 -0.60
CA LEU A 86 -2.94 -7.64 -0.92
C LEU A 86 -2.42 -7.54 -2.36
N LEU A 87 -1.58 -8.46 -2.79
CA LEU A 87 -1.06 -8.51 -4.16
C LEU A 87 -2.18 -8.66 -5.20
N LYS A 88 -3.19 -9.52 -4.93
CA LYS A 88 -4.36 -9.64 -5.79
C LYS A 88 -5.16 -8.34 -5.91
N ARG A 89 -5.32 -7.61 -4.79
CA ARG A 89 -6.00 -6.32 -4.79
C ARG A 89 -5.17 -5.25 -5.49
N ALA A 90 -3.86 -5.20 -5.25
CA ALA A 90 -2.95 -4.30 -5.93
C ALA A 90 -3.02 -4.47 -7.44
N ASN A 91 -2.91 -5.69 -7.94
CA ASN A 91 -3.06 -5.99 -9.37
C ASN A 91 -4.40 -5.48 -9.96
N LYS A 92 -5.48 -5.58 -9.18
CA LYS A 92 -6.80 -5.12 -9.61
C LYS A 92 -6.94 -3.59 -9.63
N TYR A 93 -6.43 -2.91 -8.61
CA TYR A 93 -6.76 -1.51 -8.34
C TYR A 93 -5.65 -0.52 -8.69
N PHE A 94 -4.38 -0.93 -8.65
CA PHE A 94 -3.25 -0.04 -8.95
C PHE A 94 -3.32 0.59 -10.34
N PRO A 95 -3.67 -0.13 -11.43
CA PRO A 95 -3.73 0.50 -12.74
C PRO A 95 -4.67 1.72 -12.80
N LEU A 96 -5.80 1.64 -12.10
CA LEU A 96 -6.75 2.74 -12.01
C LEU A 96 -6.23 3.88 -11.12
N ILE A 97 -5.69 3.55 -9.95
CA ILE A 97 -5.16 4.52 -8.99
C ILE A 97 -3.98 5.28 -9.60
N GLU A 98 -3.01 4.59 -10.20
CA GLU A 98 -1.83 5.18 -10.85
C GLU A 98 -2.22 6.12 -11.99
N LYS A 99 -3.20 5.72 -12.81
CA LYS A 99 -3.71 6.57 -13.89
C LYS A 99 -4.22 7.90 -13.32
N ILE A 100 -5.04 7.86 -12.27
CA ILE A 100 -5.63 9.07 -11.67
C ILE A 100 -4.54 9.92 -11.00
N LEU A 101 -3.64 9.32 -10.22
CA LEU A 101 -2.53 10.04 -9.59
C LEU A 101 -1.68 10.77 -10.64
N LYS A 102 -1.37 10.11 -11.76
CA LYS A 102 -0.62 10.70 -12.87
C LYS A 102 -1.38 11.86 -13.54
N GLU A 103 -2.68 11.69 -13.78
CA GLU A 103 -3.56 12.74 -14.32
C GLU A 103 -3.59 13.97 -13.42
N GLU A 104 -3.56 13.75 -12.10
CA GLU A 104 -3.53 14.81 -11.10
C GLU A 104 -2.11 15.35 -10.80
N GLY A 105 -1.06 14.83 -11.44
CA GLY A 105 0.32 15.26 -11.22
C GLY A 105 0.92 14.86 -9.89
N VAL A 106 0.41 13.80 -9.29
CA VAL A 106 0.92 13.22 -8.03
C VAL A 106 1.79 12.00 -8.35
N PRO A 107 2.96 11.82 -7.71
CA PRO A 107 3.80 10.64 -7.91
C PRO A 107 3.02 9.34 -7.68
N SER A 108 3.23 8.35 -8.58
CA SER A 108 2.49 7.09 -8.55
C SER A 108 2.71 6.26 -7.27
N ASP A 109 3.82 6.50 -6.58
CA ASP A 109 4.15 5.81 -5.32
C ASP A 109 3.14 6.11 -4.21
N PHE A 110 2.42 7.22 -4.29
CA PHE A 110 1.34 7.52 -3.36
C PHE A 110 0.19 6.50 -3.42
N LYS A 111 0.11 5.62 -4.43
CA LYS A 111 -0.79 4.46 -4.43
C LYS A 111 -0.64 3.58 -3.19
N TYR A 112 0.56 3.53 -2.63
CA TYR A 112 0.85 2.75 -1.43
C TYR A 112 0.19 3.30 -0.16
N LEU A 113 -0.23 4.58 -0.14
CA LEU A 113 -1.06 5.11 0.95
C LEU A 113 -2.39 4.36 1.06
N ALA A 114 -3.06 4.07 -0.06
CA ALA A 114 -4.30 3.30 -0.05
C ALA A 114 -4.10 1.86 0.48
N VAL A 115 -2.89 1.28 0.26
CA VAL A 115 -2.53 -0.01 0.85
C VAL A 115 -2.50 0.08 2.37
N ILE A 116 -1.87 1.11 2.90
CA ILE A 116 -1.66 1.27 4.33
C ILE A 116 -2.94 1.66 5.06
N GLU A 117 -3.72 2.51 4.44
CA GLU A 117 -4.97 3.03 5.02
C GLU A 117 -6.05 1.94 5.11
N SER A 118 -6.12 1.06 4.12
CA SER A 118 -7.25 0.13 3.99
C SER A 118 -6.90 -1.27 3.49
N ALA A 119 -5.63 -1.57 3.19
CA ALA A 119 -5.25 -2.75 2.41
C ALA A 119 -6.04 -2.87 1.10
N LEU A 120 -6.32 -1.74 0.44
CA LEU A 120 -7.13 -1.65 -0.79
C LEU A 120 -8.54 -2.24 -0.62
N GLN A 121 -9.22 -1.88 0.47
CA GLN A 121 -10.57 -2.33 0.78
C GLN A 121 -11.49 -1.17 1.15
N ASN A 122 -12.77 -1.36 0.87
CA ASN A 122 -13.82 -0.44 1.32
C ASN A 122 -14.18 -0.70 2.79
N VAL A 123 -13.34 -0.27 3.71
CA VAL A 123 -13.50 -0.44 5.15
C VAL A 123 -13.87 0.87 5.84
N ARG A 124 -14.36 0.76 7.09
CA ARG A 124 -14.63 1.88 7.98
C ARG A 124 -13.76 1.77 9.22
N SER A 125 -13.09 2.86 9.58
CA SER A 125 -12.36 2.96 10.83
C SER A 125 -13.29 3.24 12.02
N PRO A 126 -12.86 2.98 13.25
CA PRO A 126 -13.60 3.35 14.47
C PRO A 126 -13.88 4.86 14.56
N LYS A 127 -13.03 5.70 13.98
CA LYS A 127 -13.19 7.15 13.96
C LYS A 127 -14.04 7.66 12.79
N GLY A 128 -14.57 6.78 11.95
CA GLY A 128 -15.48 7.13 10.85
C GLY A 128 -14.82 7.45 9.52
N ALA A 129 -13.51 7.26 9.37
CA ALA A 129 -12.86 7.29 8.08
C ALA A 129 -13.32 6.10 7.22
N LYS A 130 -13.45 6.27 5.90
CA LYS A 130 -14.01 5.26 5.00
C LYS A 130 -13.28 5.16 3.68
N GLY A 131 -13.42 3.98 3.05
CA GLY A 131 -12.95 3.68 1.70
C GLY A 131 -11.47 3.40 1.61
N PHE A 132 -10.96 3.32 0.39
CA PHE A 132 -9.56 3.01 0.10
C PHE A 132 -8.58 3.98 0.73
N TRP A 133 -8.94 5.27 0.76
CA TRP A 133 -8.09 6.37 1.23
C TRP A 133 -8.38 6.80 2.66
N GLN A 134 -9.31 6.11 3.34
CA GLN A 134 -9.72 6.41 4.71
C GLN A 134 -10.02 7.91 4.92
N LEU A 135 -10.76 8.50 4.00
CA LEU A 135 -11.16 9.90 4.07
C LEU A 135 -12.16 10.11 5.22
N MET A 136 -11.94 11.18 5.99
CA MET A 136 -12.92 11.65 6.97
C MET A 136 -14.12 12.31 6.26
N PRO A 137 -15.32 12.32 6.87
CA PRO A 137 -16.50 12.90 6.24
C PRO A 137 -16.32 14.37 5.85
N ASP A 138 -15.71 15.15 6.73
CA ASP A 138 -15.56 16.59 6.53
C ASP A 138 -14.56 16.87 5.41
N THR A 139 -13.41 16.21 5.40
CA THR A 139 -12.44 16.30 4.31
C THR A 139 -13.08 15.90 2.97
N ALA A 140 -13.81 14.78 2.95
CA ALA A 140 -14.46 14.32 1.73
C ALA A 140 -15.44 15.35 1.15
N LYS A 141 -16.24 15.98 2.01
CA LYS A 141 -17.19 17.05 1.61
C LYS A 141 -16.48 18.32 1.17
N GLU A 142 -15.40 18.71 1.85
CA GLU A 142 -14.59 19.88 1.51
C GLU A 142 -14.05 19.77 0.08
N TYR A 143 -13.65 18.56 -0.33
CA TYR A 143 -13.18 18.25 -1.68
C TYR A 143 -14.29 17.77 -2.64
N GLY A 144 -15.57 18.03 -2.31
CA GLY A 144 -16.69 17.88 -3.22
C GLY A 144 -17.30 16.48 -3.33
N LEU A 145 -16.96 15.54 -2.43
CA LEU A 145 -17.64 14.25 -2.39
C LEU A 145 -19.01 14.35 -1.69
N GLU A 146 -20.00 13.66 -2.23
CA GLU A 146 -21.28 13.50 -1.57
C GLU A 146 -21.17 12.50 -0.42
N VAL A 147 -21.44 12.97 0.80
CA VAL A 147 -21.44 12.15 2.01
C VAL A 147 -22.65 12.50 2.85
N ASN A 148 -23.67 11.65 2.77
CA ASN A 148 -24.93 11.79 3.52
C ASN A 148 -25.44 10.41 3.98
N SER A 149 -26.71 10.33 4.42
CA SER A 149 -27.34 9.07 4.87
C SER A 149 -27.61 8.08 3.75
N ASN A 150 -27.72 8.53 2.50
CA ASN A 150 -28.09 7.72 1.35
C ASN A 150 -26.90 7.42 0.43
N VAL A 151 -25.94 8.34 0.34
CA VAL A 151 -24.79 8.26 -0.55
C VAL A 151 -23.51 8.52 0.23
N ASP A 152 -22.50 7.72 -0.02
CA ASP A 152 -21.17 7.92 0.54
C ASP A 152 -20.10 7.65 -0.53
N GLU A 153 -19.70 8.69 -1.23
CA GLU A 153 -18.75 8.62 -2.35
C GLU A 153 -17.31 8.33 -1.95
N ARG A 154 -17.01 8.28 -0.66
CA ARG A 154 -15.71 7.81 -0.16
C ARG A 154 -15.45 6.33 -0.53
N TYR A 155 -16.50 5.56 -0.78
CA TYR A 155 -16.42 4.19 -1.29
C TYR A 155 -16.25 4.10 -2.80
N HIS A 156 -16.43 5.20 -3.53
CA HIS A 156 -16.23 5.22 -4.98
C HIS A 156 -14.74 5.45 -5.30
N ILE A 157 -14.07 4.41 -5.77
CA ILE A 157 -12.61 4.40 -5.91
C ILE A 157 -12.07 5.56 -6.78
N GLU A 158 -12.71 5.85 -7.92
CA GLU A 158 -12.24 6.91 -8.82
C GLU A 158 -12.38 8.29 -8.18
N LYS A 159 -13.56 8.59 -7.61
CA LYS A 159 -13.83 9.88 -6.97
C LYS A 159 -12.94 10.08 -5.74
N SER A 160 -12.86 9.08 -4.87
CA SER A 160 -12.04 9.17 -3.67
C SER A 160 -10.53 9.24 -3.97
N THR A 161 -10.07 8.62 -5.09
CA THR A 161 -8.67 8.75 -5.51
C THR A 161 -8.36 10.14 -6.04
N LYS A 162 -9.29 10.78 -6.77
CA LYS A 162 -9.12 12.19 -7.20
C LYS A 162 -9.02 13.11 -5.98
N VAL A 163 -9.91 12.97 -5.03
CA VAL A 163 -9.87 13.75 -3.78
C VAL A 163 -8.60 13.51 -2.99
N ALA A 164 -8.14 12.26 -2.87
CA ALA A 164 -6.89 11.95 -2.20
C ALA A 164 -5.69 12.58 -2.92
N ALA A 165 -5.66 12.55 -4.25
CA ALA A 165 -4.62 13.18 -5.05
C ALA A 165 -4.62 14.71 -4.86
N GLU A 166 -5.78 15.35 -4.84
CA GLU A 166 -5.91 16.78 -4.61
C GLU A 166 -5.47 17.18 -3.20
N TYR A 167 -5.79 16.39 -2.20
CA TYR A 167 -5.35 16.59 -0.81
C TYR A 167 -3.83 16.47 -0.63
N LEU A 168 -3.16 15.69 -1.50
CA LEU A 168 -1.71 15.42 -1.44
C LEU A 168 -0.86 16.48 -2.15
N LYS A 169 -1.45 17.39 -2.92
CA LYS A 169 -0.76 18.50 -3.59
C LYS A 169 -0.42 19.61 -2.63
#